data_cd6bee00fabf4097223f2cde4323a36f
#
_entry.id   cd6bee00fabf4097223f2cde4323a36f
#
_cell.length_a   1.000
_cell.length_b   1.000
_cell.length_c   1.000
_cell.angle_alpha   90.00
_cell.angle_beta   90.00
_cell.angle_gamma   90.00
#
_symmetry.space_group_name_H-M   'P 1'
#
loop_
_entity.id
_entity.type
_entity.pdbx_description
1 polymer ?
#
loop_
_entity_poly.entity_id
_entity_poly.type
_entity_poly.pdbx_seq_one_letter_code
_entity_poly.pdbx_strand_id
1 'polypeptide(L)'
;MKKTYLILLFVSAMLSSPNAKSQNQDRFPILRERIIQVKLRELKVNLKLDQVAFDQFRPVYLRYEREVSGIDFRKMARLLRVEADSLSTEEADQIIVNQIESAKSLIALREKYYSEFRKVLSPQQIIKLYQTEAELRKKVMQELKNRRWNR
;
A
#
# COMPACT_ATOMS: atom_id res chain seq x y z
N MET A 1 -17.35 -13.04 -1.92
CA MET A 1 -17.29 -12.86 -0.48
C MET A 1 -16.29 -13.78 0.24
N LYS A 2 -16.04 -15.02 -0.15
CA LYS A 2 -15.11 -15.96 0.53
C LYS A 2 -13.61 -15.60 0.43
N LYS A 3 -13.19 -14.84 -0.58
CA LYS A 3 -11.76 -14.47 -0.80
C LYS A 3 -11.25 -13.32 0.08
N THR A 4 -12.13 -12.51 0.62
CA THR A 4 -11.78 -11.37 1.50
C THR A 4 -11.39 -11.82 2.92
N TYR A 5 -11.92 -12.94 3.39
CA TYR A 5 -11.62 -13.48 4.72
C TYR A 5 -10.20 -14.06 4.85
N LEU A 6 -9.59 -14.49 3.74
CA LEU A 6 -8.25 -15.08 3.77
C LEU A 6 -7.16 -14.04 4.12
N ILE A 7 -7.34 -12.80 3.68
CA ILE A 7 -6.43 -11.68 4.03
C ILE A 7 -6.59 -11.30 5.51
N LEU A 8 -7.81 -11.34 6.02
CA LEU A 8 -8.14 -10.99 7.41
C LEU A 8 -7.61 -12.02 8.41
N LEU A 9 -7.71 -13.31 8.12
CA LEU A 9 -7.22 -14.38 8.99
C LEU A 9 -5.69 -14.39 9.12
N PHE A 10 -4.96 -14.02 8.06
CA PHE A 10 -3.50 -14.07 8.06
C PHE A 10 -2.84 -12.97 8.91
N VAL A 11 -3.49 -11.81 9.01
CA VAL A 11 -3.02 -10.71 9.87
C VAL A 11 -3.34 -10.96 11.34
N SER A 12 -4.40 -11.73 11.63
CA SER A 12 -4.85 -12.01 13.00
C SER A 12 -3.94 -12.99 13.76
N ALA A 13 -3.38 -14.00 13.09
CA ALA A 13 -2.61 -15.07 13.74
C ALA A 13 -1.24 -14.65 14.29
N MET A 14 -0.75 -13.45 13.96
CA MET A 14 0.62 -13.02 14.28
C MET A 14 0.75 -12.17 15.55
N LEU A 15 -0.34 -11.87 16.26
CA LEU A 15 -0.31 -10.92 17.38
C LEU A 15 -0.57 -11.53 18.76
N SER A 16 -0.62 -12.86 18.86
CA SER A 16 -0.97 -13.56 20.13
C SER A 16 0.22 -14.31 20.73
N SER A 17 1.36 -13.64 20.98
CA SER A 17 2.43 -14.23 21.80
C SER A 17 2.98 -13.19 22.76
N PRO A 18 2.82 -13.38 24.09
CA PRO A 18 3.24 -12.43 25.11
C PRO A 18 4.65 -12.73 25.62
N ASN A 19 5.68 -12.74 24.79
CA ASN A 19 7.07 -12.71 25.27
C ASN A 19 8.06 -12.58 24.12
N ALA A 20 8.47 -11.36 23.77
CA ALA A 20 9.72 -11.17 23.02
C ALA A 20 10.13 -9.69 22.90
N LYS A 21 10.89 -9.19 23.83
CA LYS A 21 11.59 -7.89 23.68
C LYS A 21 12.81 -7.96 22.75
N SER A 22 13.16 -9.12 22.20
CA SER A 22 14.37 -9.33 21.35
C SER A 22 14.07 -9.78 19.91
N GLN A 23 12.83 -10.13 19.55
CA GLN A 23 12.50 -10.69 18.22
C GLN A 23 11.85 -9.69 17.25
N ASN A 24 11.76 -8.43 17.60
CA ASN A 24 11.03 -7.45 16.76
C ASN A 24 11.79 -6.99 15.51
N GLN A 25 13.12 -7.09 15.48
CA GLN A 25 13.89 -6.61 14.32
C GLN A 25 13.76 -7.52 13.09
N ASP A 26 13.56 -8.82 13.25
CA ASP A 26 13.44 -9.78 12.13
C ASP A 26 12.03 -9.94 11.58
N ARG A 27 11.01 -9.46 12.29
CA ARG A 27 9.60 -9.62 11.87
C ARG A 27 9.17 -8.66 10.76
N PHE A 28 9.74 -7.46 10.70
CA PHE A 28 9.36 -6.44 9.70
C PHE A 28 9.69 -6.85 8.25
N PRO A 29 10.86 -7.40 7.93
CA PRO A 29 11.16 -7.87 6.58
C PRO A 29 10.20 -8.98 6.12
N ILE A 30 9.93 -9.95 6.99
CA ILE A 30 9.02 -11.07 6.70
C ILE A 30 7.58 -10.59 6.45
N LEU A 31 7.11 -9.66 7.26
CA LEU A 31 5.77 -9.07 7.08
C LEU A 31 5.67 -8.29 5.77
N ARG A 32 6.69 -7.51 5.44
CA ARG A 32 6.76 -6.75 4.20
C ARG A 32 6.70 -7.68 2.98
N GLU A 33 7.51 -8.75 2.99
CA GLU A 33 7.51 -9.74 1.90
C GLU A 33 6.13 -10.38 1.72
N ARG A 34 5.47 -10.77 2.80
CA ARG A 34 4.11 -11.33 2.75
C ARG A 34 3.10 -10.34 2.17
N ILE A 35 3.18 -9.07 2.53
CA ILE A 35 2.31 -8.03 1.96
C ILE A 35 2.55 -7.91 0.45
N ILE A 36 3.79 -7.94 0.00
CA ILE A 36 4.14 -7.89 -1.42
C ILE A 36 3.57 -9.11 -2.17
N GLN A 37 3.68 -10.32 -1.60
CA GLN A 37 3.11 -11.52 -2.22
C GLN A 37 1.58 -11.45 -2.34
N VAL A 38 0.89 -10.93 -1.33
CA VAL A 38 -0.56 -10.69 -1.38
C VAL A 38 -0.89 -9.67 -2.49
N LYS A 39 -0.17 -8.56 -2.56
CA LYS A 39 -0.36 -7.55 -3.61
C LYS A 39 -0.17 -8.16 -5.01
N LEU A 40 0.90 -8.91 -5.23
CA LEU A 40 1.17 -9.56 -6.51
C LEU A 40 0.07 -10.52 -6.93
N ARG A 41 -0.47 -11.30 -5.98
CA ARG A 41 -1.60 -12.21 -6.25
C ARG A 41 -2.86 -11.46 -6.66
N GLU A 42 -3.22 -10.43 -5.91
CA GLU A 42 -4.38 -9.59 -6.22
C GLU A 42 -4.22 -8.88 -7.58
N LEU A 43 -3.03 -8.36 -7.87
CA LEU A 43 -2.73 -7.73 -9.14
C LEU A 43 -2.82 -8.73 -10.31
N LYS A 44 -2.25 -9.94 -10.18
CA LYS A 44 -2.36 -10.97 -11.22
C LYS A 44 -3.82 -11.24 -11.59
N VAL A 45 -4.69 -11.37 -10.58
CA VAL A 45 -6.13 -11.64 -10.77
C VAL A 45 -6.85 -10.43 -11.36
N ASN A 46 -6.65 -9.24 -10.79
CA ASN A 46 -7.38 -8.04 -11.19
C ASN A 46 -6.99 -7.52 -12.57
N LEU A 47 -5.72 -7.68 -12.95
CA LEU A 47 -5.21 -7.32 -14.27
C LEU A 47 -5.43 -8.43 -15.31
N LYS A 48 -5.94 -9.60 -14.89
CA LYS A 48 -6.17 -10.77 -15.74
C LYS A 48 -4.90 -11.21 -16.48
N LEU A 49 -3.76 -11.24 -15.78
CA LEU A 49 -2.49 -11.65 -16.36
C LEU A 49 -2.40 -13.19 -16.39
N ASP A 50 -2.09 -13.74 -17.57
CA ASP A 50 -1.63 -15.11 -17.66
C ASP A 50 -0.23 -15.27 -17.03
N GLN A 51 0.33 -16.46 -17.04
CA GLN A 51 1.61 -16.71 -16.37
C GLN A 51 2.76 -15.95 -17.06
N VAL A 52 2.79 -15.92 -18.40
CA VAL A 52 3.86 -15.27 -19.16
C VAL A 52 3.86 -13.75 -18.94
N ALA A 53 2.70 -13.12 -19.06
CA ALA A 53 2.53 -11.69 -18.80
C ALA A 53 2.84 -11.34 -17.32
N PHE A 54 2.46 -12.20 -16.39
CA PHE A 54 2.77 -12.01 -14.98
C PHE A 54 4.26 -12.08 -14.67
N ASP A 55 4.99 -13.02 -15.29
CA ASP A 55 6.44 -13.17 -15.11
C ASP A 55 7.21 -11.95 -15.65
N GLN A 56 6.71 -11.33 -16.73
CA GLN A 56 7.25 -10.06 -17.26
C GLN A 56 6.89 -8.86 -16.38
N PHE A 57 5.66 -8.80 -15.87
CA PHE A 57 5.15 -7.73 -15.02
C PHE A 57 5.83 -7.68 -13.65
N ARG A 58 6.01 -8.84 -13.01
CA ARG A 58 6.48 -8.97 -11.63
C ARG A 58 7.77 -8.20 -11.33
N PRO A 59 8.87 -8.30 -12.11
CA PRO A 59 10.11 -7.58 -11.81
C PRO A 59 9.96 -6.07 -11.92
N VAL A 60 9.14 -5.57 -12.86
CA VAL A 60 8.84 -4.14 -12.98
C VAL A 60 8.09 -3.65 -11.76
N TYR A 61 7.05 -4.39 -11.37
CA TYR A 61 6.24 -4.06 -10.20
C TYR A 61 7.04 -4.07 -8.89
N LEU A 62 7.94 -5.02 -8.69
CA LEU A 62 8.76 -5.07 -7.48
C LEU A 62 9.72 -3.87 -7.36
N ARG A 63 10.26 -3.36 -8.46
CA ARG A 63 11.06 -2.12 -8.46
C ARG A 63 10.19 -0.92 -8.09
N TYR A 64 9.04 -0.77 -8.74
CA TYR A 64 8.06 0.28 -8.45
C TYR A 64 7.61 0.25 -6.98
N GLU A 65 7.21 -0.91 -6.46
CA GLU A 65 6.75 -1.08 -5.07
C GLU A 65 7.82 -0.70 -4.05
N ARG A 66 9.08 -0.98 -4.33
CA ARG A 66 10.20 -0.59 -3.46
C ARG A 66 10.27 0.93 -3.30
N GLU A 67 10.14 1.67 -4.40
CA GLU A 67 10.17 3.13 -4.39
C GLU A 67 8.89 3.73 -3.79
N VAL A 68 7.72 3.21 -4.16
CA VAL A 68 6.43 3.62 -3.59
C VAL A 68 6.38 3.41 -2.07
N SER A 69 7.00 2.36 -1.57
CA SER A 69 7.03 2.08 -0.12
C SER A 69 7.78 3.14 0.68
N GLY A 70 8.58 4.00 0.04
CA GLY A 70 9.21 5.17 0.65
C GLY A 70 8.25 6.35 0.87
N ILE A 71 7.07 6.35 0.23
CA ILE A 71 6.09 7.42 0.40
C ILE A 71 5.28 7.19 1.68
N ASP A 72 5.23 8.20 2.54
CA ASP A 72 4.40 8.13 3.75
C ASP A 72 2.93 8.45 3.46
N PHE A 73 2.19 7.43 3.06
CA PHE A 73 0.75 7.55 2.82
C PHE A 73 -0.07 7.93 4.06
N ARG A 74 0.48 7.81 5.28
CA ARG A 74 -0.21 8.27 6.49
C ARG A 74 -0.26 9.79 6.54
N LYS A 75 0.79 10.48 6.06
CA LYS A 75 0.79 11.93 5.91
C LYS A 75 -0.29 12.38 4.92
N MET A 76 -0.42 11.70 3.77
CA MET A 76 -1.50 11.98 2.82
C MET A 76 -2.89 11.78 3.43
N ALA A 77 -3.06 10.71 4.21
CA ALA A 77 -4.35 10.38 4.81
C ALA A 77 -4.70 11.24 6.05
N ARG A 78 -3.75 11.99 6.60
CA ARG A 78 -3.97 12.86 7.76
C ARG A 78 -4.98 13.96 7.44
N LEU A 79 -4.89 14.57 6.27
CA LEU A 79 -5.83 15.60 5.79
C LEU A 79 -7.30 15.14 5.91
N LEU A 80 -7.60 13.86 5.64
CA LEU A 80 -8.96 13.32 5.66
C LEU A 80 -9.47 12.94 7.07
N ARG A 81 -8.67 13.17 8.12
CA ARG A 81 -8.93 12.67 9.47
C ARG A 81 -8.86 13.73 10.55
N VAL A 82 -8.29 14.87 10.24
CA VAL A 82 -8.16 15.97 11.19
C VAL A 82 -9.42 16.79 11.22
N GLU A 83 -9.73 17.30 12.39
CA GLU A 83 -10.77 18.29 12.58
C GLU A 83 -10.14 19.68 12.38
N ALA A 84 -10.49 20.33 11.27
CA ALA A 84 -9.81 21.54 10.81
C ALA A 84 -9.85 22.66 11.86
N ASP A 85 -10.99 22.84 12.53
CA ASP A 85 -11.22 23.90 13.50
C ASP A 85 -10.40 23.72 14.81
N SER A 86 -9.83 22.53 15.03
CA SER A 86 -8.98 22.25 16.20
C SER A 86 -7.49 22.49 15.97
N LEU A 87 -7.08 22.85 14.74
CA LEU A 87 -5.69 23.01 14.35
C LEU A 87 -5.23 24.46 14.47
N SER A 88 -3.96 24.66 14.87
CA SER A 88 -3.29 25.95 14.63
C SER A 88 -3.04 26.16 13.12
N THR A 89 -2.79 27.41 12.75
CA THR A 89 -2.47 27.77 11.36
C THR A 89 -1.25 27.00 10.87
N GLU A 90 -0.21 26.91 11.68
CA GLU A 90 1.06 26.21 11.36
C GLU A 90 0.84 24.72 11.19
N GLU A 91 0.02 24.09 12.05
CA GLU A 91 -0.32 22.67 11.94
C GLU A 91 -1.14 22.37 10.66
N ALA A 92 -2.09 23.23 10.34
CA ALA A 92 -2.90 23.12 9.12
C ALA A 92 -2.04 23.25 7.87
N ASP A 93 -1.15 24.26 7.83
CA ASP A 93 -0.23 24.46 6.71
C ASP A 93 0.72 23.27 6.54
N GLN A 94 1.31 22.76 7.62
CA GLN A 94 2.18 21.59 7.57
C GLN A 94 1.47 20.33 7.05
N ILE A 95 0.20 20.14 7.38
CA ILE A 95 -0.59 19.01 6.87
C ILE A 95 -0.79 19.15 5.36
N ILE A 96 -1.13 20.35 4.88
CA ILE A 96 -1.33 20.65 3.46
C ILE A 96 -0.03 20.43 2.68
N VAL A 97 1.08 21.00 3.15
CA VAL A 97 2.40 20.85 2.51
C VAL A 97 2.80 19.37 2.43
N ASN A 98 2.71 18.63 3.52
CA ASN A 98 3.02 17.20 3.54
C ASN A 98 2.18 16.37 2.56
N GLN A 99 0.90 16.72 2.42
CA GLN A 99 0.00 16.06 1.49
C GLN A 99 0.41 16.35 0.03
N ILE A 100 0.72 17.61 -0.28
CA ILE A 100 1.16 18.02 -1.62
C ILE A 100 2.48 17.32 -1.99
N GLU A 101 3.47 17.30 -1.11
CA GLU A 101 4.76 16.65 -1.35
C GLU A 101 4.63 15.14 -1.58
N SER A 102 3.81 14.46 -0.76
CA SER A 102 3.54 13.04 -0.93
C SER A 102 2.81 12.73 -2.24
N ALA A 103 1.87 13.60 -2.64
CA ALA A 103 1.16 13.47 -3.92
C ALA A 103 2.10 13.68 -5.12
N LYS A 104 2.95 14.71 -5.08
CA LYS A 104 3.98 14.95 -6.11
C LYS A 104 4.92 13.76 -6.25
N SER A 105 5.40 13.21 -5.14
CA SER A 105 6.28 12.03 -5.14
C SER A 105 5.61 10.82 -5.77
N LEU A 106 4.33 10.58 -5.47
CA LEU A 106 3.59 9.48 -6.08
C LEU A 106 3.38 9.68 -7.60
N ILE A 107 3.06 10.91 -8.01
CA ILE A 107 2.89 11.24 -9.45
C ILE A 107 4.21 11.05 -10.19
N ALA A 108 5.32 11.57 -9.67
CA ALA A 108 6.64 11.41 -10.26
C ALA A 108 7.05 9.94 -10.41
N LEU A 109 6.75 9.09 -9.42
CA LEU A 109 6.98 7.65 -9.53
C LEU A 109 6.10 6.99 -10.59
N ARG A 110 4.83 7.37 -10.68
CA ARG A 110 3.94 6.85 -11.73
C ARG A 110 4.40 7.25 -13.13
N GLU A 111 4.86 8.47 -13.30
CA GLU A 111 5.44 8.97 -14.56
C GLU A 111 6.70 8.18 -14.92
N LYS A 112 7.66 8.05 -13.99
CA LYS A 112 8.89 7.26 -14.16
C LYS A 112 8.60 5.84 -14.61
N TYR A 113 7.62 5.17 -14.00
CA TYR A 113 7.32 3.76 -14.28
C TYR A 113 6.28 3.55 -15.39
N TYR A 114 5.63 4.60 -15.89
CA TYR A 114 4.63 4.47 -16.94
C TYR A 114 5.18 3.77 -18.19
N SER A 115 6.33 4.22 -18.69
CA SER A 115 6.98 3.62 -19.87
C SER A 115 7.38 2.16 -19.65
N GLU A 116 7.83 1.81 -18.44
CA GLU A 116 8.18 0.43 -18.08
C GLU A 116 6.94 -0.47 -18.01
N PHE A 117 5.87 -0.01 -17.39
CA PHE A 117 4.60 -0.72 -17.36
C PHE A 117 4.00 -0.89 -18.76
N ARG A 118 4.13 0.12 -19.64
CA ARG A 118 3.62 0.06 -21.02
C ARG A 118 4.28 -1.03 -21.86
N LYS A 119 5.44 -1.53 -21.50
CA LYS A 119 6.10 -2.66 -22.18
C LYS A 119 5.40 -4.00 -21.89
N VAL A 120 4.67 -4.10 -20.78
CA VAL A 120 4.10 -5.35 -20.27
C VAL A 120 2.60 -5.28 -19.98
N LEU A 121 2.00 -4.09 -19.95
CA LEU A 121 0.59 -3.86 -19.66
C LEU A 121 -0.06 -2.95 -20.69
N SER A 122 -1.35 -3.14 -20.94
CA SER A 122 -2.19 -2.17 -21.64
C SER A 122 -2.47 -0.94 -20.77
N PRO A 123 -2.86 0.21 -21.35
CA PRO A 123 -3.29 1.38 -20.57
C PRO A 123 -4.41 1.06 -19.58
N GLN A 124 -5.37 0.23 -19.98
CA GLN A 124 -6.48 -0.19 -19.12
C GLN A 124 -5.99 -1.03 -17.92
N GLN A 125 -5.01 -1.89 -18.13
CA GLN A 125 -4.39 -2.65 -17.05
C GLN A 125 -3.59 -1.76 -16.10
N ILE A 126 -2.95 -0.69 -16.59
CA ILE A 126 -2.25 0.30 -15.74
C ILE A 126 -3.26 1.09 -14.88
N ILE A 127 -4.39 1.49 -15.44
CA ILE A 127 -5.48 2.09 -14.64
C ILE A 127 -5.92 1.11 -13.54
N LYS A 128 -6.14 -0.15 -13.90
CA LYS A 128 -6.56 -1.19 -12.96
C LYS A 128 -5.50 -1.48 -11.89
N LEU A 129 -4.21 -1.43 -12.24
CA LEU A 129 -3.10 -1.50 -11.30
C LEU A 129 -3.23 -0.43 -10.21
N TYR A 130 -3.37 0.84 -10.60
CA TYR A 130 -3.46 1.95 -9.64
C TYR A 130 -4.74 1.91 -8.80
N GLN A 131 -5.86 1.47 -9.38
CA GLN A 131 -7.11 1.25 -8.63
C GLN A 131 -6.94 0.15 -7.57
N THR A 132 -6.38 -1.00 -7.96
CA THR A 132 -6.13 -2.13 -7.04
C THR A 132 -5.20 -1.71 -5.90
N GLU A 133 -4.15 -0.97 -6.18
CA GLU A 133 -3.26 -0.45 -5.13
C GLU A 133 -3.95 0.52 -4.17
N ALA A 134 -4.80 1.41 -4.68
CA ALA A 134 -5.57 2.33 -3.84
C ALA A 134 -6.54 1.59 -2.93
N GLU A 135 -7.23 0.57 -3.44
CA GLU A 135 -8.12 -0.29 -2.67
C GLU A 135 -7.38 -1.06 -1.58
N LEU A 136 -6.22 -1.65 -1.91
CA LEU A 136 -5.41 -2.38 -0.94
C LEU A 136 -4.90 -1.45 0.18
N ARG A 137 -4.43 -0.26 -0.16
CA ARG A 137 -4.04 0.74 0.84
C ARG A 137 -5.20 1.13 1.76
N LYS A 138 -6.38 1.38 1.18
CA LYS A 138 -7.59 1.70 1.96
C LYS A 138 -7.95 0.57 2.94
N LYS A 139 -7.90 -0.69 2.50
CA LYS A 139 -8.17 -1.86 3.35
C LYS A 139 -7.18 -1.97 4.50
N VAL A 140 -5.88 -1.82 4.24
CA VAL A 140 -4.84 -1.83 5.27
C VAL A 140 -5.06 -0.71 6.30
N MET A 141 -5.38 0.49 5.84
CA MET A 141 -5.63 1.63 6.74
C MET A 141 -6.88 1.44 7.60
N GLN A 142 -7.94 0.85 7.05
CA GLN A 142 -9.16 0.52 7.80
C GLN A 142 -8.87 -0.53 8.88
N GLU A 143 -8.13 -1.57 8.53
CA GLU A 143 -7.76 -2.63 9.47
C GLU A 143 -6.92 -2.10 10.64
N LEU A 144 -5.94 -1.23 10.36
CA LEU A 144 -5.14 -0.58 11.40
C LEU A 144 -6.00 0.31 12.32
N LYS A 145 -7.02 0.99 11.77
CA LYS A 145 -7.98 1.77 12.56
C LYS A 145 -8.79 0.87 13.49
N ASN A 146 -9.36 -0.21 12.97
CA ASN A 146 -10.19 -1.14 13.74
C ASN A 146 -9.41 -1.77 14.91
N ARG A 147 -8.16 -2.11 14.72
CA ARG A 147 -7.29 -2.67 15.78
C ARG A 147 -6.94 -1.68 16.88
N ARG A 148 -6.85 -0.38 16.57
CA ARG A 148 -6.63 0.66 17.59
C ARG A 148 -7.86 0.89 18.47
N TRP A 149 -9.05 0.66 17.90
CA TRP A 149 -10.33 0.87 18.62
C TRP A 149 -10.69 -0.31 19.54
N ASN A 150 -10.19 -1.50 19.25
CA ASN A 150 -10.47 -2.73 20.01
C ASN A 150 -9.41 -3.04 21.09
N ARG A 151 -8.54 -2.08 21.43
CA ARG A 151 -7.58 -2.12 22.54
C ARG A 151 -7.94 -1.09 23.61
#